data_2d465979e44439da5a9d64c042dc6175
#
_entry.id   2d465979e44439da5a9d64c042dc6175
#
_cell.length_a   1.000
_cell.length_b   1.000
_cell.length_c   1.000
_cell.angle_alpha   90.00
_cell.angle_beta   90.00
_cell.angle_gamma   90.00
#
_symmetry.space_group_name_H-M   'P 1'
#
loop_
_entity.id
_entity.type
_entity.pdbx_description
1 polymer ?
#
loop_
_entity_poly.entity_id
_entity_poly.type
_entity_poly.pdbx_seq_one_letter_code
_entity_poly.pdbx_strand_id
1 'polypeptide(L)'
;GRCTVTSAAALKEDNKIVGGSECPKNSVPHQVSLFNGYNFCGGTLLSEEWVLSAAHLQNHLKDGYISSRSDVEVRLGEHDIWEPEGTEQHIMSAKFIRHPDYNSRTQDSDIMLIKLSRPATLNSYVRPAPLPSKCASEGTMCQISGWGTRFPHKLQCLDVPLLSDDACFNSYPFQITENMICAGYLEGGKDSCQGDSGGPMMCDGELQGVVSWGHGCALRKKPGVYTKVCNYLSWIETTMASG
;
A
#
# COMPACT_ATOMS: atom_id res chain seq x y z
N GLY A 1 23.98 9.54 46.16
CA GLY A 1 24.11 8.71 44.98
C GLY A 1 23.07 9.13 43.97
N ARG A 2 23.47 9.83 42.89
CA ARG A 2 22.59 10.15 41.76
C ARG A 2 22.56 8.94 40.85
N CYS A 3 21.38 8.31 40.68
CA CYS A 3 21.14 7.37 39.59
C CYS A 3 21.07 8.16 38.28
N THR A 4 22.06 8.00 37.44
CA THR A 4 22.01 8.42 36.05
C THR A 4 21.11 7.45 35.31
N VAL A 5 19.93 7.92 34.91
CA VAL A 5 19.08 7.24 33.94
C VAL A 5 19.77 7.37 32.58
N THR A 6 20.33 6.28 32.07
CA THR A 6 20.77 6.19 30.70
C THR A 6 19.53 6.35 29.81
N SER A 7 19.48 7.47 29.13
CA SER A 7 18.52 7.75 28.05
C SER A 7 18.60 6.62 27.05
N ALA A 8 17.58 5.74 27.03
CA ALA A 8 17.30 4.93 25.87
C ALA A 8 17.02 5.91 24.71
N ALA A 9 17.87 5.85 23.69
CA ALA A 9 17.63 6.61 22.48
C ALA A 9 16.24 6.24 21.98
N ALA A 10 15.31 7.20 22.02
CA ALA A 10 14.05 7.09 21.37
C ALA A 10 14.36 6.84 19.89
N LEU A 11 14.02 5.65 19.41
CA LEU A 11 13.98 5.36 17.98
C LEU A 11 13.05 6.43 17.41
N LYS A 12 13.60 7.32 16.58
CA LYS A 12 12.80 8.22 15.76
C LYS A 12 11.87 7.31 14.96
N GLU A 13 10.58 7.34 15.27
CA GLU A 13 9.53 6.80 14.39
C GLU A 13 9.52 7.68 13.13
N ASP A 14 10.39 7.33 12.20
CA ASP A 14 10.28 7.81 10.84
C ASP A 14 9.08 7.05 10.22
N ASN A 15 7.94 7.72 10.12
CA ASN A 15 6.70 7.21 9.50
C ASN A 15 6.85 7.11 7.98
N LYS A 16 7.64 6.17 7.48
CA LYS A 16 7.94 5.90 6.06
C LYS A 16 8.16 4.41 5.88
N ILE A 17 8.34 3.94 4.64
CA ILE A 17 8.92 2.61 4.37
C ILE A 17 10.21 2.49 5.21
N VAL A 18 10.13 1.78 6.33
CA VAL A 18 11.25 1.68 7.29
C VAL A 18 12.36 0.82 6.69
N GLY A 19 13.59 1.34 6.72
CA GLY A 19 14.75 0.64 6.14
C GLY A 19 14.76 0.60 4.61
N GLY A 20 13.86 1.35 3.96
CA GLY A 20 13.85 1.57 2.52
C GLY A 20 14.85 2.64 2.06
N SER A 21 14.95 2.81 0.78
CA SER A 21 15.73 3.84 0.10
C SER A 21 14.88 4.53 -0.97
N GLU A 22 15.30 5.73 -1.39
CA GLU A 22 14.65 6.43 -2.49
C GLU A 22 14.57 5.50 -3.72
N CYS A 23 13.36 5.32 -4.28
CA CYS A 23 13.21 4.60 -5.54
C CYS A 23 13.98 5.32 -6.66
N PRO A 24 14.55 4.62 -7.63
CA PRO A 24 15.00 5.28 -8.85
C PRO A 24 13.83 6.09 -9.44
N LYS A 25 14.09 7.35 -9.80
CA LYS A 25 13.04 8.25 -10.28
C LYS A 25 12.24 7.60 -11.41
N ASN A 26 10.91 7.62 -11.29
CA ASN A 26 9.95 7.06 -12.24
C ASN A 26 10.05 5.52 -12.45
N SER A 27 10.70 4.78 -11.54
CA SER A 27 10.80 3.32 -11.63
C SER A 27 9.52 2.58 -11.22
N VAL A 28 8.57 3.27 -10.56
CA VAL A 28 7.30 2.69 -10.07
C VAL A 28 6.12 3.43 -10.73
N PRO A 29 5.90 3.26 -12.05
CA PRO A 29 4.92 4.06 -12.81
C PRO A 29 3.46 3.72 -12.48
N HIS A 30 3.20 2.68 -11.73
CA HIS A 30 1.88 2.26 -11.25
C HIS A 30 1.56 2.77 -9.83
N GLN A 31 2.53 3.40 -9.15
CA GLN A 31 2.31 3.97 -7.83
C GLN A 31 1.32 5.12 -7.90
N VAL A 32 0.37 5.10 -6.96
CA VAL A 32 -0.62 6.16 -6.79
C VAL A 32 -0.52 6.71 -5.39
N SER A 33 -0.67 8.04 -5.25
CA SER A 33 -0.93 8.70 -3.96
C SER A 33 -2.38 9.15 -3.89
N LEU A 34 -3.04 8.87 -2.78
CA LEU A 34 -4.39 9.34 -2.47
C LEU A 34 -4.28 10.60 -1.60
N PHE A 35 -4.85 11.69 -2.10
CA PHE A 35 -4.73 13.02 -1.51
C PHE A 35 -6.10 13.61 -1.16
N ASN A 36 -6.17 14.20 0.05
CA ASN A 36 -7.29 15.02 0.47
C ASN A 36 -6.79 16.12 1.42
N GLY A 37 -6.19 17.16 0.82
CA GLY A 37 -5.48 18.17 1.59
C GLY A 37 -4.09 17.74 2.08
N TYR A 38 -3.85 16.43 2.18
CA TYR A 38 -2.54 15.79 2.45
C TYR A 38 -2.50 14.38 1.82
N ASN A 39 -1.31 13.87 1.57
CA ASN A 39 -1.14 12.48 1.12
C ASN A 39 -1.39 11.56 2.31
N PHE A 40 -2.44 10.75 2.25
CA PHE A 40 -2.86 9.92 3.39
C PHE A 40 -2.63 8.42 3.16
N CYS A 41 -2.57 7.97 1.90
CA CYS A 41 -2.46 6.55 1.55
C CYS A 41 -1.92 6.34 0.14
N GLY A 42 -1.59 5.09 -0.16
CA GLY A 42 -1.18 4.64 -1.48
C GLY A 42 -2.26 3.93 -2.26
N GLY A 43 -1.94 3.59 -3.50
CA GLY A 43 -2.74 2.78 -4.40
C GLY A 43 -1.91 2.29 -5.57
N THR A 44 -2.51 1.46 -6.40
CA THR A 44 -1.90 0.89 -7.60
C THR A 44 -2.79 1.09 -8.80
N LEU A 45 -2.30 1.72 -9.86
CA LEU A 45 -3.02 1.85 -11.12
C LEU A 45 -3.14 0.47 -11.79
N LEU A 46 -4.36 0.04 -12.13
CA LEU A 46 -4.65 -1.21 -12.83
C LEU A 46 -5.04 -1.03 -14.30
N SER A 47 -5.61 0.13 -14.62
CA SER A 47 -5.94 0.54 -15.99
C SER A 47 -5.98 2.07 -16.06
N GLU A 48 -6.25 2.64 -17.23
CA GLU A 48 -6.41 4.09 -17.37
C GLU A 48 -7.52 4.69 -16.49
N GLU A 49 -8.49 3.89 -16.02
CA GLU A 49 -9.62 4.37 -15.22
C GLU A 49 -9.71 3.77 -13.81
N TRP A 50 -8.86 2.79 -13.45
CA TRP A 50 -9.03 2.04 -12.23
C TRP A 50 -7.76 1.96 -11.38
N VAL A 51 -7.93 2.21 -10.09
CA VAL A 51 -6.90 2.08 -9.05
C VAL A 51 -7.33 1.05 -8.02
N LEU A 52 -6.41 0.18 -7.62
CA LEU A 52 -6.56 -0.75 -6.50
C LEU A 52 -5.97 -0.13 -5.24
N SER A 53 -6.66 -0.29 -4.11
CA SER A 53 -6.21 0.18 -2.80
C SER A 53 -6.83 -0.68 -1.68
N ALA A 54 -6.63 -0.31 -0.41
CA ALA A 54 -7.16 -1.03 0.74
C ALA A 54 -8.57 -0.54 1.14
N ALA A 55 -9.45 -1.47 1.51
CA ALA A 55 -10.85 -1.17 1.87
C ALA A 55 -10.98 -0.39 3.19
N HIS A 56 -10.06 -0.59 4.14
CA HIS A 56 -10.08 0.12 5.43
C HIS A 56 -9.96 1.63 5.27
N LEU A 57 -9.37 2.12 4.16
CA LEU A 57 -9.24 3.54 3.89
C LEU A 57 -10.58 4.25 3.72
N GLN A 58 -11.63 3.52 3.34
CA GLN A 58 -12.97 4.08 3.26
C GLN A 58 -13.53 4.49 4.65
N ASN A 59 -12.99 3.97 5.74
CA ASN A 59 -13.39 4.39 7.08
C ASN A 59 -12.93 5.83 7.36
N HIS A 60 -11.74 6.23 6.89
CA HIS A 60 -11.26 7.62 6.98
C HIS A 60 -12.17 8.61 6.26
N LEU A 61 -12.91 8.12 5.22
CA LEU A 61 -13.91 8.90 4.49
C LEU A 61 -15.21 9.12 5.28
N LYS A 62 -15.48 8.29 6.32
CA LYS A 62 -16.71 8.34 7.13
C LYS A 62 -16.54 9.13 8.43
N ASP A 63 -15.32 9.20 8.96
CA ASP A 63 -15.04 9.78 10.27
C ASP A 63 -14.95 11.31 10.27
N GLY A 64 -15.44 11.98 9.19
CA GLY A 64 -15.55 13.43 9.10
C GLY A 64 -14.25 14.17 8.76
N TYR A 65 -13.15 13.46 8.56
CA TYR A 65 -11.91 14.06 8.07
C TYR A 65 -11.94 14.33 6.56
N ILE A 66 -12.85 13.68 5.82
CA ILE A 66 -13.07 13.85 4.39
C ILE A 66 -14.56 14.11 4.19
N SER A 67 -14.93 15.32 3.77
CA SER A 67 -16.32 15.79 3.72
C SER A 67 -17.18 15.09 2.67
N SER A 68 -16.56 14.53 1.61
CA SER A 68 -17.26 13.73 0.60
C SER A 68 -16.32 12.74 -0.12
N ARG A 69 -16.91 11.69 -0.71
CA ARG A 69 -16.17 10.71 -1.53
C ARG A 69 -15.60 11.32 -2.81
N SER A 70 -16.17 12.42 -3.28
CA SER A 70 -15.71 13.17 -4.46
C SER A 70 -14.49 14.05 -4.18
N ASP A 71 -14.01 14.11 -2.93
CA ASP A 71 -12.93 15.02 -2.53
C ASP A 71 -11.56 14.33 -2.50
N VAL A 72 -11.46 13.08 -2.92
CA VAL A 72 -10.17 12.37 -3.00
C VAL A 72 -9.58 12.57 -4.40
N GLU A 73 -8.44 13.24 -4.43
CA GLU A 73 -7.61 13.38 -5.62
C GLU A 73 -6.64 12.19 -5.70
N VAL A 74 -6.60 11.57 -6.86
CA VAL A 74 -5.67 10.48 -7.20
C VAL A 74 -4.51 11.08 -7.96
N ARG A 75 -3.32 11.00 -7.39
CA ARG A 75 -2.08 11.53 -7.94
C ARG A 75 -1.24 10.43 -8.54
N LEU A 76 -0.93 10.55 -9.81
CA LEU A 76 -0.20 9.59 -10.63
C LEU A 76 1.07 10.25 -11.16
N GLY A 77 2.11 9.45 -11.45
CA GLY A 77 3.37 9.96 -12.00
C GLY A 77 4.21 10.77 -11.02
N GLU A 78 3.90 10.67 -9.71
CA GLU A 78 4.59 11.36 -8.63
C GLU A 78 5.91 10.64 -8.28
N HIS A 79 6.96 11.42 -8.02
CA HIS A 79 8.14 10.96 -7.33
C HIS A 79 8.39 11.80 -6.08
N ASP A 80 8.48 13.11 -6.24
CA ASP A 80 8.54 14.07 -5.13
C ASP A 80 7.17 14.75 -4.97
N ILE A 81 6.42 14.37 -3.92
CA ILE A 81 5.06 14.87 -3.68
C ILE A 81 4.98 16.36 -3.28
N TRP A 82 6.12 17.02 -3.11
CA TRP A 82 6.17 18.45 -2.77
C TRP A 82 6.61 19.33 -3.94
N GLU A 83 7.40 18.77 -4.87
CA GLU A 83 7.96 19.52 -5.98
C GLU A 83 7.33 19.08 -7.31
N PRO A 84 6.69 19.99 -8.05
CA PRO A 84 6.18 19.68 -9.38
C PRO A 84 7.34 19.30 -10.32
N GLU A 85 7.29 18.10 -10.87
CA GLU A 85 8.32 17.54 -11.75
C GLU A 85 7.87 17.50 -13.22
N GLY A 86 6.58 17.79 -13.49
CA GLY A 86 5.99 17.82 -14.84
C GLY A 86 5.57 16.45 -15.37
N THR A 87 5.61 15.40 -14.52
CA THR A 87 5.21 14.03 -14.86
C THR A 87 3.86 13.65 -14.25
N GLU A 88 3.33 14.51 -13.38
CA GLU A 88 2.18 14.25 -12.54
C GLU A 88 0.86 14.36 -13.30
N GLN A 89 -0.10 13.54 -12.90
CA GLN A 89 -1.50 13.68 -13.29
C GLN A 89 -2.37 13.64 -12.04
N HIS A 90 -3.21 14.65 -11.88
CA HIS A 90 -4.14 14.77 -10.75
C HIS A 90 -5.55 14.55 -11.27
N ILE A 91 -6.21 13.50 -10.80
CA ILE A 91 -7.53 13.09 -11.26
C ILE A 91 -8.42 12.81 -10.04
N MET A 92 -9.60 13.41 -10.02
CA MET A 92 -10.56 13.15 -8.94
C MET A 92 -11.08 11.71 -9.01
N SER A 93 -11.35 11.12 -7.87
CA SER A 93 -12.06 9.86 -7.78
C SER A 93 -13.55 10.05 -8.13
N ALA A 94 -14.14 9.11 -8.88
CA ALA A 94 -15.56 9.10 -9.19
C ALA A 94 -16.33 8.13 -8.27
N LYS A 95 -15.73 6.96 -7.97
CA LYS A 95 -16.41 5.89 -7.26
C LYS A 95 -15.42 5.06 -6.45
N PHE A 96 -15.85 4.62 -5.25
CA PHE A 96 -15.14 3.66 -4.42
C PHE A 96 -15.97 2.39 -4.31
N ILE A 97 -15.38 1.26 -4.66
CA ILE A 97 -16.03 -0.05 -4.62
C ILE A 97 -15.20 -0.96 -3.71
N ARG A 98 -15.66 -1.09 -2.48
CA ARG A 98 -15.08 -1.99 -1.48
C ARG A 98 -15.50 -3.41 -1.76
N HIS A 99 -14.60 -4.38 -1.52
CA HIS A 99 -14.97 -5.79 -1.61
C HIS A 99 -16.19 -6.09 -0.72
N PRO A 100 -17.20 -6.84 -1.19
CA PRO A 100 -18.40 -7.11 -0.42
C PRO A 100 -18.12 -7.85 0.90
N ASP A 101 -17.13 -8.72 0.91
CA ASP A 101 -16.75 -9.53 2.07
C ASP A 101 -15.74 -8.85 3.01
N TYR A 102 -15.42 -7.56 2.78
CA TYR A 102 -14.52 -6.85 3.67
C TYR A 102 -15.05 -6.81 5.10
N ASN A 103 -14.24 -7.32 6.02
CA ASN A 103 -14.55 -7.33 7.45
C ASN A 103 -13.63 -6.34 8.20
N SER A 104 -14.20 -5.24 8.66
CA SER A 104 -13.43 -4.17 9.33
C SER A 104 -12.84 -4.58 10.71
N ARG A 105 -13.32 -5.67 11.31
CA ARG A 105 -12.82 -6.16 12.61
C ARG A 105 -11.58 -7.02 12.44
N THR A 106 -11.57 -7.88 11.43
CA THR A 106 -10.47 -8.80 11.13
C THR A 106 -9.56 -8.30 10.06
N GLN A 107 -9.98 -7.28 9.31
CA GLN A 107 -9.36 -6.76 8.08
C GLN A 107 -9.23 -7.83 6.98
N ASP A 108 -10.06 -8.87 7.03
CA ASP A 108 -10.17 -9.82 5.94
C ASP A 108 -10.77 -9.16 4.70
N SER A 109 -10.32 -9.57 3.53
CA SER A 109 -10.72 -8.99 2.23
C SER A 109 -10.51 -7.46 2.16
N ASP A 110 -9.40 -6.98 2.71
CA ASP A 110 -9.05 -5.55 2.75
C ASP A 110 -8.58 -5.05 1.38
N ILE A 111 -9.52 -4.94 0.46
CA ILE A 111 -9.28 -4.56 -0.94
C ILE A 111 -10.44 -3.71 -1.47
N MET A 112 -10.11 -2.71 -2.28
CA MET A 112 -11.05 -1.75 -2.81
C MET A 112 -10.60 -1.26 -4.18
N LEU A 113 -11.55 -1.07 -5.09
CA LEU A 113 -11.35 -0.41 -6.37
C LEU A 113 -11.82 1.05 -6.32
N ILE A 114 -11.05 1.92 -6.93
CA ILE A 114 -11.36 3.34 -7.09
C ILE A 114 -11.45 3.63 -8.58
N LYS A 115 -12.61 4.10 -9.04
CA LYS A 115 -12.78 4.58 -10.41
C LYS A 115 -12.38 6.05 -10.51
N LEU A 116 -11.58 6.38 -11.51
CA LEU A 116 -11.19 7.74 -11.82
C LEU A 116 -12.34 8.49 -12.52
N SER A 117 -12.45 9.79 -12.32
CA SER A 117 -13.48 10.63 -12.95
C SER A 117 -13.25 10.86 -14.45
N ARG A 118 -12.03 10.64 -14.91
CA ARG A 118 -11.60 10.62 -16.30
C ARG A 118 -10.41 9.69 -16.46
N PRO A 119 -10.17 9.13 -17.64
CA PRO A 119 -9.01 8.28 -17.89
C PRO A 119 -7.69 9.02 -17.63
N ALA A 120 -6.71 8.31 -17.05
CA ALA A 120 -5.33 8.73 -17.00
C ALA A 120 -4.68 8.60 -18.38
N THR A 121 -3.74 9.48 -18.69
CA THR A 121 -2.93 9.36 -19.90
C THR A 121 -1.76 8.41 -19.63
N LEU A 122 -1.76 7.27 -20.29
CA LEU A 122 -0.69 6.28 -20.14
C LEU A 122 0.57 6.72 -20.91
N ASN A 123 1.71 6.68 -20.21
CA ASN A 123 3.03 7.06 -20.74
C ASN A 123 4.15 6.35 -19.97
N SER A 124 5.39 6.79 -20.08
CA SER A 124 6.52 6.18 -19.35
C SER A 124 6.45 6.40 -17.84
N TYR A 125 5.72 7.41 -17.36
CA TYR A 125 5.60 7.78 -15.95
C TYR A 125 4.32 7.25 -15.29
N VAL A 126 3.31 6.92 -16.09
CA VAL A 126 2.00 6.44 -15.64
C VAL A 126 1.62 5.20 -16.44
N ARG A 127 1.76 4.04 -15.82
CA ARG A 127 1.45 2.73 -16.43
C ARG A 127 0.79 1.79 -15.44
N PRO A 128 -0.20 1.01 -15.87
CA PRO A 128 -0.83 -0.01 -15.02
C PRO A 128 0.17 -1.07 -14.56
N ALA A 129 -0.04 -1.58 -13.35
CA ALA A 129 0.62 -2.79 -12.86
C ALA A 129 -0.06 -4.02 -13.47
N PRO A 130 0.72 -5.03 -13.90
CA PRO A 130 0.17 -6.32 -14.27
C PRO A 130 -0.47 -7.02 -13.05
N LEU A 131 -1.68 -7.55 -13.23
CA LEU A 131 -2.29 -8.45 -12.25
C LEU A 131 -1.56 -9.81 -12.26
N PRO A 132 -1.56 -10.55 -11.14
CA PRO A 132 -0.83 -11.80 -11.06
C PRO A 132 -1.48 -12.90 -11.91
N SER A 133 -0.64 -13.66 -12.60
CA SER A 133 -1.05 -14.87 -13.32
C SER A 133 -1.27 -16.06 -12.38
N LYS A 134 -0.60 -16.06 -11.23
CA LYS A 134 -0.70 -17.05 -10.14
C LYS A 134 -0.28 -16.42 -8.81
N CYS A 135 -0.62 -17.04 -7.70
CA CYS A 135 -0.13 -16.62 -6.40
C CYS A 135 1.39 -16.81 -6.30
N ALA A 136 2.09 -15.83 -5.76
CA ALA A 136 3.53 -15.92 -5.52
C ALA A 136 3.85 -16.91 -4.40
N SER A 137 5.00 -17.56 -4.50
CA SER A 137 5.48 -18.54 -3.53
C SER A 137 6.25 -17.88 -2.38
N GLU A 138 6.34 -18.55 -1.22
CA GLU A 138 7.22 -18.16 -0.13
C GLU A 138 8.67 -17.97 -0.60
N GLY A 139 9.39 -17.06 0.02
CA GLY A 139 10.77 -16.71 -0.33
C GLY A 139 10.93 -15.83 -1.56
N THR A 140 9.84 -15.61 -2.34
CA THR A 140 9.90 -14.67 -3.47
C THR A 140 10.22 -13.26 -2.95
N MET A 141 11.20 -12.60 -3.56
CA MET A 141 11.51 -11.21 -3.25
C MET A 141 10.52 -10.29 -3.93
N CYS A 142 9.91 -9.42 -3.13
CA CYS A 142 8.92 -8.45 -3.59
C CYS A 142 9.40 -7.05 -3.27
N GLN A 143 8.97 -6.06 -4.04
CA GLN A 143 9.21 -4.66 -3.77
C GLN A 143 7.93 -4.00 -3.28
N ILE A 144 8.02 -3.30 -2.15
CA ILE A 144 6.99 -2.39 -1.66
C ILE A 144 7.43 -0.95 -1.86
N SER A 145 6.48 -0.05 -2.07
CA SER A 145 6.76 1.36 -2.29
C SER A 145 5.70 2.28 -1.68
N GLY A 146 6.12 3.47 -1.28
CA GLY A 146 5.25 4.47 -0.69
C GLY A 146 6.01 5.67 -0.12
N TRP A 147 5.26 6.67 0.35
CA TRP A 147 5.82 7.90 0.95
C TRP A 147 5.69 7.97 2.48
N GLY A 148 4.92 7.05 3.10
CA GLY A 148 4.56 7.18 4.50
C GLY A 148 3.67 8.40 4.77
N THR A 149 3.59 8.84 6.05
CA THR A 149 2.68 9.92 6.46
C THR A 149 3.30 11.31 6.56
N ARG A 150 4.62 11.43 6.71
CA ARG A 150 5.24 12.75 6.99
C ARG A 150 6.54 13.07 6.28
N PHE A 151 7.41 12.14 6.06
CA PHE A 151 8.71 12.28 5.37
C PHE A 151 9.26 10.88 5.07
N PRO A 152 9.92 10.64 3.96
CA PRO A 152 10.38 11.58 2.93
C PRO A 152 9.26 11.97 1.96
N HIS A 153 9.45 13.10 1.28
CA HIS A 153 8.57 13.54 0.20
C HIS A 153 8.82 12.79 -1.12
N LYS A 154 9.98 12.13 -1.24
CA LYS A 154 10.32 11.30 -2.39
C LYS A 154 9.93 9.84 -2.15
N LEU A 155 9.45 9.19 -3.20
CA LEU A 155 9.01 7.80 -3.16
C LEU A 155 10.11 6.87 -2.66
N GLN A 156 9.77 6.03 -1.67
CA GLN A 156 10.67 5.04 -1.09
C GLN A 156 10.32 3.65 -1.58
N CYS A 157 11.35 2.83 -1.79
CA CYS A 157 11.28 1.42 -2.16
C CYS A 157 11.97 0.56 -1.12
N LEU A 158 11.47 -0.65 -0.93
CA LEU A 158 12.07 -1.66 -0.07
C LEU A 158 11.79 -3.05 -0.64
N ASP A 159 12.84 -3.85 -0.73
CA ASP A 159 12.70 -5.27 -1.06
C ASP A 159 12.44 -6.08 0.21
N VAL A 160 11.42 -6.93 0.15
CA VAL A 160 10.98 -7.80 1.26
C VAL A 160 10.68 -9.20 0.75
N PRO A 161 11.10 -10.27 1.46
CA PRO A 161 10.73 -11.63 1.11
C PRO A 161 9.29 -11.94 1.54
N LEU A 162 8.58 -12.72 0.74
CA LEU A 162 7.35 -13.37 1.17
C LEU A 162 7.66 -14.43 2.22
N LEU A 163 6.91 -14.43 3.30
CA LEU A 163 7.05 -15.40 4.38
C LEU A 163 6.14 -16.61 4.13
N SER A 164 6.50 -17.75 4.73
CA SER A 164 5.62 -18.91 4.76
C SER A 164 4.35 -18.63 5.57
N ASP A 165 3.28 -19.37 5.27
CA ASP A 165 2.03 -19.28 6.02
C ASP A 165 2.25 -19.59 7.51
N ASP A 166 3.13 -20.54 7.85
CA ASP A 166 3.52 -20.88 9.22
C ASP A 166 4.21 -19.70 9.93
N ALA A 167 5.16 -19.04 9.27
CA ALA A 167 5.85 -17.89 9.84
C ALA A 167 4.90 -16.70 10.05
N CYS A 168 3.99 -16.49 9.10
CA CYS A 168 2.93 -15.49 9.17
C CYS A 168 1.98 -15.77 10.35
N PHE A 169 1.45 -16.99 10.45
CA PHE A 169 0.59 -17.43 11.55
C PHE A 169 1.28 -17.31 12.91
N ASN A 170 2.53 -17.75 13.03
CA ASN A 170 3.28 -17.65 14.28
C ASN A 170 3.55 -16.21 14.72
N SER A 171 3.61 -15.27 13.77
CA SER A 171 3.73 -13.82 14.05
C SER A 171 2.43 -13.21 14.55
N TYR A 172 1.28 -13.74 14.07
CA TYR A 172 -0.07 -13.23 14.33
C TYR A 172 -1.08 -14.38 14.56
N PRO A 173 -0.97 -15.15 15.67
CA PRO A 173 -1.83 -16.29 15.92
C PRO A 173 -3.33 -15.91 15.86
N PHE A 174 -4.10 -16.68 15.11
CA PHE A 174 -5.54 -16.54 14.93
C PHE A 174 -6.02 -15.22 14.24
N GLN A 175 -5.11 -14.43 13.64
CA GLN A 175 -5.43 -13.19 12.98
C GLN A 175 -5.26 -13.25 11.46
N ILE A 176 -4.52 -14.25 10.95
CA ILE A 176 -4.23 -14.41 9.52
C ILE A 176 -5.30 -15.30 8.88
N THR A 177 -5.83 -14.85 7.74
CA THR A 177 -6.78 -15.59 6.91
C THR A 177 -6.11 -16.04 5.61
N GLU A 178 -6.78 -16.88 4.82
CA GLU A 178 -6.32 -17.31 3.49
C GLU A 178 -6.16 -16.15 2.49
N ASN A 179 -6.77 -15.01 2.79
CA ASN A 179 -6.74 -13.78 1.97
C ASN A 179 -5.60 -12.83 2.34
N MET A 180 -4.73 -13.24 3.25
CA MET A 180 -3.60 -12.44 3.74
C MET A 180 -2.29 -13.14 3.44
N ILE A 181 -1.25 -12.35 3.21
CA ILE A 181 0.12 -12.82 3.04
C ILE A 181 1.07 -11.91 3.83
N CYS A 182 2.06 -12.50 4.51
CA CYS A 182 3.08 -11.74 5.21
C CYS A 182 4.32 -11.55 4.35
N ALA A 183 4.91 -10.36 4.41
CA ALA A 183 6.20 -10.09 3.84
C ALA A 183 7.05 -9.24 4.79
N GLY A 184 8.35 -9.43 4.78
CA GLY A 184 9.27 -8.68 5.63
C GLY A 184 10.30 -9.54 6.31
N TYR A 185 10.95 -8.95 7.31
CA TYR A 185 12.08 -9.53 8.03
C TYR A 185 11.71 -9.76 9.50
N LEU A 186 11.78 -11.01 9.96
CA LEU A 186 11.41 -11.38 11.34
C LEU A 186 12.35 -10.81 12.39
N GLU A 187 13.56 -10.42 12.02
CA GLU A 187 14.49 -9.67 12.87
C GLU A 187 14.05 -8.22 13.10
N GLY A 188 13.16 -7.69 12.26
CA GLY A 188 12.71 -6.30 12.29
C GLY A 188 13.64 -5.34 11.54
N GLY A 189 13.36 -4.05 11.65
CA GLY A 189 14.17 -2.98 11.05
C GLY A 189 13.80 -2.60 9.62
N LYS A 190 12.93 -3.37 8.95
CA LYS A 190 12.48 -3.14 7.58
C LYS A 190 11.00 -3.50 7.43
N ASP A 191 10.17 -2.56 6.97
CA ASP A 191 8.72 -2.77 6.80
C ASP A 191 8.05 -1.62 6.06
N SER A 192 6.81 -1.85 5.58
CA SER A 192 5.85 -0.78 5.29
C SER A 192 5.33 -0.16 6.60
N CYS A 193 4.83 1.05 6.53
CA CYS A 193 4.34 1.76 7.71
C CYS A 193 3.06 2.55 7.40
N GLN A 194 2.59 3.30 8.40
CA GLN A 194 1.43 4.18 8.23
C GLN A 194 1.62 5.16 7.07
N GLY A 195 0.59 5.32 6.24
CA GLY A 195 0.64 6.12 5.02
C GLY A 195 1.03 5.35 3.77
N ASP A 196 1.59 4.14 3.91
CA ASP A 196 1.83 3.22 2.80
C ASP A 196 0.60 2.33 2.51
N SER A 197 -0.38 2.32 3.41
CA SER A 197 -1.64 1.55 3.29
C SER A 197 -2.28 1.72 1.91
N GLY A 198 -2.68 0.60 1.31
CA GLY A 198 -3.24 0.57 -0.04
C GLY A 198 -2.20 0.53 -1.15
N GLY A 199 -0.93 0.78 -0.84
CA GLY A 199 0.17 0.74 -1.81
C GLY A 199 0.49 -0.68 -2.30
N PRO A 200 1.29 -0.78 -3.38
CA PRO A 200 1.62 -2.04 -4.04
C PRO A 200 2.69 -2.85 -3.31
N MET A 201 2.57 -4.18 -3.41
CA MET A 201 3.66 -5.13 -3.26
C MET A 201 3.81 -5.88 -4.59
N MET A 202 4.89 -5.60 -5.30
CA MET A 202 5.21 -6.17 -6.61
C MET A 202 6.20 -7.33 -6.45
N CYS A 203 5.87 -8.50 -6.99
CA CYS A 203 6.77 -9.67 -7.00
C CYS A 203 6.90 -10.14 -8.45
N ASP A 204 8.13 -10.32 -8.92
CA ASP A 204 8.41 -10.74 -10.30
C ASP A 204 7.66 -9.92 -11.38
N GLY A 205 7.45 -8.62 -11.13
CA GLY A 205 6.77 -7.70 -12.03
C GLY A 205 5.24 -7.76 -12.00
N GLU A 206 4.63 -8.58 -11.15
CA GLU A 206 3.18 -8.70 -10.97
C GLU A 206 2.74 -8.18 -9.59
N LEU A 207 1.53 -7.61 -9.50
CA LEU A 207 0.96 -7.08 -8.25
C LEU A 207 0.44 -8.23 -7.37
N GLN A 208 1.17 -8.65 -6.37
CA GLN A 208 0.82 -9.76 -5.50
C GLN A 208 0.17 -9.34 -4.18
N GLY A 209 0.37 -8.10 -3.74
CA GLY A 209 -0.16 -7.64 -2.46
C GLY A 209 -0.57 -6.17 -2.44
N VAL A 210 -1.49 -5.87 -1.54
CA VAL A 210 -1.89 -4.50 -1.17
C VAL A 210 -1.54 -4.30 0.30
N VAL A 211 -0.81 -3.24 0.64
CA VAL A 211 -0.45 -2.93 2.03
C VAL A 211 -1.72 -2.79 2.86
N SER A 212 -1.89 -3.63 3.87
CA SER A 212 -3.13 -3.71 4.67
C SER A 212 -2.90 -3.33 6.12
N TRP A 213 -2.19 -4.14 6.91
CA TRP A 213 -2.01 -3.88 8.32
C TRP A 213 -0.71 -4.48 8.89
N GLY A 214 -0.40 -4.17 10.14
CA GLY A 214 0.67 -4.72 10.92
C GLY A 214 0.62 -4.21 12.36
N HIS A 215 1.33 -4.84 13.29
CA HIS A 215 1.46 -4.37 14.66
C HIS A 215 2.73 -3.52 14.80
N GLY A 216 2.59 -2.21 14.68
CA GLY A 216 3.71 -1.26 14.57
C GLY A 216 4.37 -1.31 13.21
N CYS A 217 5.57 -0.77 13.07
CA CYS A 217 6.35 -0.80 11.84
C CYS A 217 7.74 -1.34 12.14
N ALA A 218 8.20 -2.31 11.33
CA ALA A 218 9.53 -2.91 11.43
C ALA A 218 9.87 -3.53 12.80
N LEU A 219 8.87 -3.94 13.57
CA LEU A 219 9.09 -4.59 14.86
C LEU A 219 9.51 -6.05 14.67
N ARG A 220 10.40 -6.51 15.56
CA ARG A 220 10.83 -7.92 15.57
C ARG A 220 9.63 -8.86 15.68
N LYS A 221 9.56 -9.88 14.82
CA LYS A 221 8.48 -10.88 14.73
C LYS A 221 7.11 -10.27 14.42
N LYS A 222 7.08 -9.10 13.81
CA LYS A 222 5.85 -8.44 13.36
C LYS A 222 6.02 -7.95 11.93
N PRO A 223 6.02 -8.88 10.93
CA PRO A 223 6.10 -8.53 9.52
C PRO A 223 4.84 -7.79 9.06
N GLY A 224 4.94 -7.08 7.94
CA GLY A 224 3.79 -6.48 7.29
C GLY A 224 2.80 -7.54 6.80
N VAL A 225 1.51 -7.24 6.86
CA VAL A 225 0.41 -8.07 6.34
C VAL A 225 -0.22 -7.36 5.15
N TYR A 226 -0.35 -8.10 4.07
CA TYR A 226 -0.81 -7.63 2.77
C TYR A 226 -2.03 -8.42 2.34
N THR A 227 -2.98 -7.78 1.67
CA THR A 227 -4.09 -8.50 1.02
C THR A 227 -3.56 -9.27 -0.18
N LYS A 228 -3.86 -10.57 -0.25
CA LYS A 228 -3.37 -11.52 -1.26
C LYS A 228 -4.12 -11.34 -2.57
N VAL A 229 -3.60 -10.52 -3.49
CA VAL A 229 -4.29 -10.05 -4.71
C VAL A 229 -4.73 -11.21 -5.61
N CYS A 230 -3.96 -12.29 -5.71
CA CYS A 230 -4.29 -13.44 -6.56
C CYS A 230 -5.64 -14.12 -6.21
N ASN A 231 -6.16 -13.91 -5.00
CA ASN A 231 -7.46 -14.42 -4.59
C ASN A 231 -8.63 -13.57 -5.12
N TYR A 232 -8.37 -12.40 -5.67
CA TYR A 232 -9.40 -11.40 -6.02
C TYR A 232 -9.50 -11.10 -7.51
N LEU A 233 -8.79 -11.83 -8.38
CA LEU A 233 -8.72 -11.55 -9.81
C LEU A 233 -10.11 -11.49 -10.46
N SER A 234 -10.96 -12.49 -10.20
CA SER A 234 -12.32 -12.53 -10.74
C SER A 234 -13.16 -11.33 -10.29
N TRP A 235 -13.06 -10.93 -9.02
CA TRP A 235 -13.78 -9.76 -8.52
C TRP A 235 -13.26 -8.46 -9.15
N ILE A 236 -11.94 -8.32 -9.26
CA ILE A 236 -11.32 -7.14 -9.88
C ILE A 236 -11.80 -7.00 -11.33
N GLU A 237 -11.64 -8.07 -12.13
CA GLU A 237 -12.01 -8.08 -13.56
C GLU A 237 -13.50 -7.81 -13.77
N THR A 238 -14.36 -8.49 -13.00
CA THR A 238 -15.83 -8.32 -13.10
C THR A 238 -16.24 -6.91 -12.71
N THR A 239 -15.66 -6.36 -11.65
CA THR A 239 -15.98 -5.00 -11.17
C THR A 239 -15.52 -3.93 -12.16
N MET A 240 -14.31 -4.07 -12.70
CA MET A 240 -13.79 -3.14 -13.71
C MET A 240 -14.61 -3.18 -15.00
N ALA A 241 -15.10 -4.36 -15.41
CA ALA A 241 -15.93 -4.51 -16.60
C ALA A 241 -17.36 -3.95 -16.44
N SER A 242 -17.89 -3.92 -15.21
CA SER A 242 -19.26 -3.46 -14.93
C SER A 242 -19.38 -2.00 -14.52
N GLY A 243 -18.28 -1.35 -14.25
CA GLY A 243 -18.24 -0.02 -13.62
C GLY A 243 -17.88 1.13 -14.44
#